data_98279b6d6cc17b21b5703eaba1584853
#
_entry.id   98279b6d6cc17b21b5703eaba1584853
#
_cell.length_a   1.000
_cell.length_b   1.000
_cell.length_c   1.000
_cell.angle_alpha   90.00
_cell.angle_beta   90.00
_cell.angle_gamma   90.00
#
_symmetry.space_group_name_H-M   'P 1'
#
loop_
_entity.id
_entity.type
_entity.pdbx_description
1 polymer ?
#
loop_
_entity_poly.entity_id
_entity_poly.type
_entity_poly.pdbx_seq_one_letter_code
_entity_poly.pdbx_strand_id
1 'polypeptide(L)'
;MFTDEQILNWRKAAQIAAAAREFGRSLIKPGARLLDVSVAVEEKIRELGALPAFPAQISLNHTAAHNCADPNDATILEDQVIKLDCGAHIGGSVADNALTVDLSGKWSELVKASKDACLAAGKIAAPGVCVSDIGKEIDDVIASYGFKAIRNLCGHGLGLYIVHTGPTIPNFDSGDSEILEEGMVIAIEPFATPGAGLVQEIEKANIFMFAHKRPIRSP
;
A
#
# COMPACT_ATOMS: atom_id res chain seq x y z
N MET A 1 20.42 8.28 -10.50
CA MET A 1 19.50 9.45 -10.69
C MET A 1 18.56 9.10 -11.83
N PHE A 2 17.26 9.32 -11.68
CA PHE A 2 16.27 9.02 -12.71
C PHE A 2 16.27 10.11 -13.81
N THR A 3 15.87 9.74 -15.03
CA THR A 3 15.70 10.70 -16.12
C THR A 3 14.43 11.54 -15.93
N ASP A 4 14.36 12.71 -16.59
CA ASP A 4 13.16 13.56 -16.58
C ASP A 4 11.90 12.80 -17.07
N GLU A 5 12.06 11.94 -18.08
CA GLU A 5 10.99 11.07 -18.57
C GLU A 5 10.51 10.09 -17.48
N GLN A 6 11.42 9.45 -16.76
CA GLN A 6 11.08 8.56 -15.67
C GLN A 6 10.36 9.29 -14.54
N ILE A 7 10.81 10.49 -14.17
CA ILE A 7 10.14 11.33 -13.15
C ILE A 7 8.73 11.69 -13.61
N LEU A 8 8.56 12.06 -14.87
CA LEU A 8 7.23 12.34 -15.44
C LEU A 8 6.32 11.11 -15.42
N ASN A 9 6.88 9.94 -15.74
CA ASN A 9 6.15 8.66 -15.69
C ASN A 9 5.71 8.32 -14.26
N TRP A 10 6.57 8.53 -13.24
CA TRP A 10 6.18 8.37 -11.83
C TRP A 10 5.02 9.27 -11.43
N ARG A 11 5.06 10.55 -11.81
CA ARG A 11 3.96 11.49 -11.53
C ARG A 11 2.64 11.05 -12.17
N LYS A 12 2.68 10.58 -13.42
CA LYS A 12 1.51 10.06 -14.11
C LYS A 12 1.01 8.75 -13.47
N ALA A 13 1.90 7.82 -13.17
CA ALA A 13 1.56 6.57 -12.51
C ALA A 13 0.89 6.84 -11.15
N ALA A 14 1.40 7.78 -10.35
CA ALA A 14 0.83 8.16 -9.07
C ALA A 14 -0.59 8.77 -9.23
N GLN A 15 -0.81 9.62 -10.22
CA GLN A 15 -2.14 10.17 -10.51
C GLN A 15 -3.13 9.08 -10.92
N ILE A 16 -2.70 8.12 -11.74
CA ILE A 16 -3.52 6.99 -12.18
C ILE A 16 -3.83 6.06 -11.01
N ALA A 17 -2.83 5.70 -10.21
CA ALA A 17 -3.03 4.86 -9.02
C ALA A 17 -4.02 5.54 -8.04
N ALA A 18 -3.88 6.84 -7.78
CA ALA A 18 -4.80 7.58 -6.93
C ALA A 18 -6.22 7.60 -7.51
N ALA A 19 -6.39 7.81 -8.82
CA ALA A 19 -7.71 7.79 -9.47
C ALA A 19 -8.35 6.40 -9.43
N ALA A 20 -7.57 5.33 -9.67
CA ALA A 20 -8.04 3.94 -9.59
C ALA A 20 -8.43 3.56 -8.16
N ARG A 21 -7.65 3.99 -7.15
CA ARG A 21 -7.96 3.81 -5.73
C ARG A 21 -9.28 4.48 -5.36
N GLU A 22 -9.50 5.74 -5.75
CA GLU A 22 -10.76 6.45 -5.48
C GLU A 22 -11.94 5.83 -6.24
N PHE A 23 -11.73 5.33 -7.46
CA PHE A 23 -12.73 4.55 -8.18
C PHE A 23 -13.07 3.26 -7.39
N GLY A 24 -12.07 2.50 -6.96
CA GLY A 24 -12.26 1.31 -6.13
C GLY A 24 -13.00 1.62 -4.83
N ARG A 25 -12.67 2.73 -4.15
CA ARG A 25 -13.40 3.21 -2.97
C ARG A 25 -14.91 3.36 -3.24
N SER A 26 -15.28 3.86 -4.41
CA SER A 26 -16.69 4.04 -4.78
C SER A 26 -17.45 2.72 -5.01
N LEU A 27 -16.73 1.64 -5.32
CA LEU A 27 -17.27 0.30 -5.51
C LEU A 27 -17.38 -0.48 -4.20
N ILE A 28 -16.58 -0.13 -3.18
CA ILE A 28 -16.60 -0.77 -1.86
C ILE A 28 -17.86 -0.34 -1.12
N LYS A 29 -18.84 -1.24 -1.09
CA LYS A 29 -20.14 -1.05 -0.42
C LYS A 29 -20.73 -2.41 -0.04
N PRO A 30 -21.66 -2.46 0.92
CA PRO A 30 -22.38 -3.70 1.23
C PRO A 30 -23.00 -4.32 -0.02
N GLY A 31 -22.83 -5.64 -0.18
CA GLY A 31 -23.31 -6.42 -1.32
C GLY A 31 -22.33 -6.48 -2.53
N ALA A 32 -21.25 -5.70 -2.54
CA ALA A 32 -20.23 -5.83 -3.58
C ALA A 32 -19.42 -7.11 -3.40
N ARG A 33 -19.06 -7.77 -4.50
CA ARG A 33 -18.15 -8.92 -4.47
C ARG A 33 -16.70 -8.43 -4.48
N LEU A 34 -15.87 -8.95 -3.58
CA LEU A 34 -14.46 -8.56 -3.41
C LEU A 34 -13.68 -8.71 -4.73
N LEU A 35 -13.79 -9.86 -5.40
CA LEU A 35 -13.12 -10.11 -6.68
C LEU A 35 -13.51 -9.08 -7.75
N ASP A 36 -14.80 -8.73 -7.84
CA ASP A 36 -15.26 -7.78 -8.87
C ASP A 36 -14.68 -6.37 -8.62
N VAL A 37 -14.52 -5.97 -7.37
CA VAL A 37 -13.85 -4.71 -7.02
C VAL A 37 -12.37 -4.74 -7.42
N SER A 38 -11.64 -5.82 -7.10
CA SER A 38 -10.23 -5.98 -7.47
C SER A 38 -10.03 -5.90 -8.98
N VAL A 39 -10.82 -6.65 -9.75
CA VAL A 39 -10.75 -6.67 -11.22
C VAL A 39 -11.06 -5.29 -11.79
N ALA A 40 -12.12 -4.63 -11.30
CA ALA A 40 -12.51 -3.32 -11.79
C ALA A 40 -11.44 -2.23 -11.52
N VAL A 41 -10.73 -2.31 -10.40
CA VAL A 41 -9.59 -1.40 -10.08
C VAL A 41 -8.45 -1.61 -11.08
N GLU A 42 -8.07 -2.85 -11.36
CA GLU A 42 -7.01 -3.13 -12.34
C GLU A 42 -7.40 -2.72 -13.76
N GLU A 43 -8.65 -2.95 -14.17
CA GLU A 43 -9.16 -2.48 -15.45
C GLU A 43 -9.13 -0.96 -15.53
N LYS A 44 -9.48 -0.27 -14.44
CA LYS A 44 -9.42 1.19 -14.35
C LYS A 44 -8.00 1.73 -14.53
N ILE A 45 -6.99 1.07 -13.96
CA ILE A 45 -5.58 1.42 -14.19
C ILE A 45 -5.24 1.31 -15.69
N ARG A 46 -5.68 0.23 -16.36
CA ARG A 46 -5.44 0.01 -17.80
C ARG A 46 -6.16 1.03 -18.66
N GLU A 47 -7.42 1.34 -18.36
CA GLU A 47 -8.20 2.39 -19.05
C GLU A 47 -7.52 3.76 -18.99
N LEU A 48 -6.89 4.08 -17.87
CA LEU A 48 -6.19 5.36 -17.67
C LEU A 48 -4.79 5.40 -18.32
N GLY A 49 -4.37 4.31 -18.97
CA GLY A 49 -3.14 4.26 -19.76
C GLY A 49 -1.88 3.83 -18.99
N ALA A 50 -2.05 3.17 -17.85
CA ALA A 50 -0.96 2.51 -17.09
C ALA A 50 -1.18 0.99 -17.04
N LEU A 51 -0.25 0.27 -16.44
CA LEU A 51 -0.41 -1.14 -16.09
C LEU A 51 -0.41 -1.31 -14.57
N PRO A 52 -1.14 -2.28 -14.01
CA PRO A 52 -1.00 -2.64 -12.59
C PRO A 52 0.45 -2.98 -12.26
N ALA A 53 0.98 -2.39 -11.19
CA ALA A 53 2.33 -2.68 -10.71
C ALA A 53 2.39 -4.01 -9.95
N PHE A 54 1.29 -4.37 -9.34
CA PHE A 54 1.03 -5.62 -8.64
C PHE A 54 -0.48 -5.91 -8.67
N PRO A 55 -0.94 -7.13 -8.34
CA PRO A 55 -2.37 -7.44 -8.27
C PRO A 55 -3.07 -6.56 -7.24
N ALA A 56 -4.24 -6.01 -7.57
CA ALA A 56 -5.03 -5.24 -6.61
C ALA A 56 -5.41 -6.10 -5.40
N GLN A 57 -5.07 -5.62 -4.21
CA GLN A 57 -5.23 -6.34 -2.94
C GLN A 57 -6.40 -5.76 -2.16
N ILE A 58 -7.22 -6.64 -1.59
CA ILE A 58 -8.31 -6.25 -0.69
C ILE A 58 -8.21 -7.08 0.58
N SER A 59 -7.72 -6.48 1.64
CA SER A 59 -7.54 -7.12 2.94
C SER A 59 -8.66 -6.72 3.91
N LEU A 60 -9.27 -7.72 4.57
CA LEU A 60 -10.45 -7.52 5.41
C LEU A 60 -10.10 -7.61 6.89
N ASN A 61 -10.67 -6.74 7.69
CA ASN A 61 -10.63 -6.74 9.16
C ASN A 61 -9.18 -6.90 9.71
N HIS A 62 -8.89 -8.04 10.32
CA HIS A 62 -7.59 -8.33 10.95
C HIS A 62 -6.48 -8.73 9.96
N THR A 63 -6.80 -9.02 8.70
CA THR A 63 -5.78 -9.19 7.65
C THR A 63 -5.21 -7.83 7.30
N ALA A 64 -3.93 -7.60 7.60
CA ALA A 64 -3.34 -6.27 7.45
C ALA A 64 -3.11 -5.89 6.00
N ALA A 65 -2.48 -6.78 5.21
CA ALA A 65 -2.08 -6.53 3.82
C ALA A 65 -1.95 -7.84 3.03
N HIS A 66 -1.62 -7.72 1.74
CA HIS A 66 -1.24 -8.80 0.82
C HIS A 66 -2.31 -9.85 0.54
N ASN A 67 -3.60 -9.52 0.74
CA ASN A 67 -4.68 -10.43 0.38
C ASN A 67 -5.18 -10.15 -1.04
N CYS A 68 -4.87 -11.05 -1.96
CA CYS A 68 -5.41 -11.06 -3.32
C CYS A 68 -6.58 -12.02 -3.44
N ALA A 69 -7.62 -11.60 -4.17
CA ALA A 69 -8.75 -12.47 -4.46
C ALA A 69 -8.34 -13.66 -5.31
N ASP A 70 -8.75 -14.86 -4.93
CA ASP A 70 -8.65 -16.02 -5.80
C ASP A 70 -9.61 -15.91 -7.01
N PRO A 71 -9.35 -16.58 -8.14
CA PRO A 71 -10.24 -16.52 -9.32
C PRO A 71 -11.70 -16.91 -9.05
N ASN A 72 -11.95 -17.68 -7.98
CA ASN A 72 -13.28 -18.12 -7.58
C ASN A 72 -13.74 -17.48 -6.26
N ASP A 73 -13.10 -16.42 -5.82
CA ASP A 73 -13.46 -15.74 -4.57
C ASP A 73 -14.91 -15.28 -4.63
N ALA A 74 -15.71 -15.77 -3.69
CA ALA A 74 -17.13 -15.47 -3.56
C ALA A 74 -17.43 -14.50 -2.40
N THR A 75 -16.40 -13.91 -1.79
CA THR A 75 -16.52 -13.01 -0.64
C THR A 75 -17.37 -11.80 -0.99
N ILE A 76 -18.41 -11.59 -0.22
CA ILE A 76 -19.28 -10.41 -0.32
C ILE A 76 -18.90 -9.43 0.79
N LEU A 77 -18.76 -8.18 0.42
CA LEU A 77 -18.51 -7.09 1.36
C LEU A 77 -19.80 -6.76 2.10
N GLU A 78 -19.74 -6.63 3.42
CA GLU A 78 -20.89 -6.35 4.28
C GLU A 78 -20.58 -5.22 5.27
N ASP A 79 -20.05 -5.57 6.45
CA ASP A 79 -19.72 -4.65 7.55
C ASP A 79 -18.23 -4.67 7.95
N GLN A 80 -17.36 -5.05 7.04
CA GLN A 80 -15.91 -5.15 7.31
C GLN A 80 -15.22 -3.78 7.27
N VAL A 81 -14.02 -3.75 7.85
CA VAL A 81 -12.97 -2.77 7.55
C VAL A 81 -12.16 -3.31 6.38
N ILE A 82 -12.08 -2.55 5.31
CA ILE A 82 -11.55 -2.99 4.02
C ILE A 82 -10.35 -2.11 3.65
N LYS A 83 -9.18 -2.71 3.46
CA LYS A 83 -7.99 -2.06 2.93
C LYS A 83 -7.86 -2.42 1.46
N LEU A 84 -8.03 -1.43 0.60
CA LEU A 84 -7.75 -1.52 -0.83
C LEU A 84 -6.35 -0.98 -1.07
N ASP A 85 -5.52 -1.80 -1.68
CA ASP A 85 -4.16 -1.47 -2.06
C ASP A 85 -3.97 -1.77 -3.55
N CYS A 86 -3.49 -0.78 -4.31
CA CYS A 86 -3.31 -0.88 -5.74
C CYS A 86 -2.16 -0.01 -6.22
N GLY A 87 -1.34 -0.57 -7.08
CA GLY A 87 -0.23 0.12 -7.70
C GLY A 87 -0.39 0.23 -9.21
N ALA A 88 0.18 1.28 -9.78
CA ALA A 88 0.25 1.46 -11.22
C ALA A 88 1.69 1.74 -11.67
N HIS A 89 2.04 1.37 -12.91
CA HIS A 89 3.31 1.77 -13.47
C HIS A 89 3.21 2.21 -14.93
N ILE A 90 4.09 3.14 -15.32
CA ILE A 90 4.32 3.56 -16.70
C ILE A 90 5.80 3.39 -17.00
N GLY A 91 6.15 2.52 -17.96
CA GLY A 91 7.54 2.24 -18.30
C GLY A 91 8.39 1.76 -17.12
N GLY A 92 7.77 1.10 -16.12
CA GLY A 92 8.43 0.61 -14.91
C GLY A 92 8.48 1.60 -13.75
N SER A 93 8.11 2.87 -13.94
CA SER A 93 7.97 3.85 -12.86
C SER A 93 6.75 3.50 -12.01
N VAL A 94 6.99 2.83 -10.88
CA VAL A 94 5.96 2.25 -10.00
C VAL A 94 5.43 3.29 -9.02
N ALA A 95 4.11 3.42 -8.92
CA ALA A 95 3.42 4.14 -7.85
C ALA A 95 2.59 3.16 -7.03
N ASP A 96 2.65 3.30 -5.73
CA ASP A 96 1.97 2.49 -4.73
C ASP A 96 0.97 3.34 -3.94
N ASN A 97 -0.22 2.78 -3.65
CA ASN A 97 -1.31 3.60 -3.16
C ASN A 97 -2.40 2.77 -2.47
N ALA A 98 -2.73 3.09 -1.24
CA ALA A 98 -3.74 2.38 -0.49
C ALA A 98 -4.76 3.31 0.19
N LEU A 99 -5.90 2.76 0.57
CA LEU A 99 -6.88 3.39 1.46
C LEU A 99 -7.64 2.34 2.27
N THR A 100 -8.28 2.80 3.33
CA THR A 100 -9.17 1.98 4.16
C THR A 100 -10.59 2.52 4.15
N VAL A 101 -11.57 1.62 4.01
CA VAL A 101 -13.01 1.90 4.13
C VAL A 101 -13.55 1.11 5.31
N ASP A 102 -14.24 1.77 6.23
CA ASP A 102 -14.97 1.13 7.33
C ASP A 102 -16.46 1.06 6.99
N LEU A 103 -16.94 -0.11 6.55
CA LEU A 103 -18.37 -0.34 6.30
C LEU A 103 -19.15 -0.62 7.59
N SER A 104 -18.47 -0.98 8.68
CA SER A 104 -19.11 -1.24 9.97
C SER A 104 -19.49 0.03 10.72
N GLY A 105 -18.85 1.15 10.42
CA GLY A 105 -18.94 2.40 11.18
C GLY A 105 -18.35 2.36 12.59
N LYS A 106 -17.70 1.25 12.98
CA LYS A 106 -17.16 1.05 14.34
C LYS A 106 -15.71 1.48 14.49
N TRP A 107 -14.99 1.64 13.37
CA TRP A 107 -13.54 1.82 13.33
C TRP A 107 -13.10 3.11 12.64
N SER A 108 -13.99 4.10 12.55
CA SER A 108 -13.72 5.38 11.89
C SER A 108 -12.49 6.09 12.45
N GLU A 109 -12.30 6.07 13.78
CA GLU A 109 -11.12 6.67 14.42
C GLU A 109 -9.82 5.89 14.12
N LEU A 110 -9.88 4.56 14.01
CA LEU A 110 -8.74 3.74 13.61
C LEU A 110 -8.30 4.06 12.17
N VAL A 111 -9.27 4.14 11.25
CA VAL A 111 -9.02 4.52 9.86
C VAL A 111 -8.45 5.93 9.77
N LYS A 112 -8.99 6.86 10.57
CA LYS A 112 -8.51 8.23 10.63
C LYS A 112 -7.08 8.32 11.18
N ALA A 113 -6.77 7.56 12.23
CA ALA A 113 -5.42 7.52 12.81
C ALA A 113 -4.35 7.13 11.77
N SER A 114 -4.59 6.05 11.01
CA SER A 114 -3.68 5.61 9.95
C SER A 114 -3.54 6.67 8.84
N LYS A 115 -4.65 7.26 8.41
CA LYS A 115 -4.65 8.32 7.38
C LYS A 115 -3.89 9.56 7.84
N ASP A 116 -4.16 10.05 9.05
CA ASP A 116 -3.54 11.26 9.57
C ASP A 116 -2.03 11.04 9.81
N ALA A 117 -1.63 9.83 10.23
CA ALA A 117 -0.23 9.43 10.33
C ALA A 117 0.49 9.47 8.96
N CYS A 118 -0.14 8.95 7.91
CA CYS A 118 0.38 9.02 6.54
C CYS A 118 0.57 10.48 6.09
N LEU A 119 -0.41 11.33 6.34
CA LEU A 119 -0.35 12.74 5.98
C LEU A 119 0.72 13.51 6.79
N ALA A 120 0.89 13.19 8.07
CA ALA A 120 1.92 13.81 8.93
C ALA A 120 3.32 13.39 8.47
N ALA A 121 3.55 12.10 8.28
CA ALA A 121 4.80 11.56 7.76
C ALA A 121 5.17 12.14 6.39
N GLY A 122 4.20 12.25 5.48
CA GLY A 122 4.40 12.84 4.16
C GLY A 122 4.81 14.32 4.20
N LYS A 123 4.44 15.08 5.25
CA LYS A 123 4.83 16.49 5.40
C LYS A 123 6.30 16.66 5.82
N ILE A 124 6.83 15.72 6.58
CA ILE A 124 8.22 15.78 7.05
C ILE A 124 9.19 15.06 6.13
N ALA A 125 8.71 14.15 5.27
CA ALA A 125 9.54 13.40 4.33
C ALA A 125 10.21 14.36 3.32
N ALA A 126 11.52 14.53 3.45
CA ALA A 126 12.34 15.39 2.60
C ALA A 126 13.78 14.87 2.56
N PRO A 127 14.59 15.23 1.55
CA PRO A 127 16.01 14.95 1.56
C PRO A 127 16.69 15.44 2.85
N GLY A 128 17.50 14.58 3.46
CA GLY A 128 18.18 14.85 4.73
C GLY A 128 17.41 14.40 5.98
N VAL A 129 16.15 13.98 5.85
CA VAL A 129 15.36 13.45 6.98
C VAL A 129 15.70 11.98 7.21
N CYS A 130 15.85 11.59 8.46
CA CYS A 130 16.09 10.22 8.88
C CYS A 130 14.80 9.39 8.78
N VAL A 131 14.88 8.16 8.28
CA VAL A 131 13.71 7.27 8.18
C VAL A 131 13.08 6.96 9.54
N SER A 132 13.88 6.92 10.61
CA SER A 132 13.40 6.73 11.98
C SER A 132 12.56 7.91 12.49
N ASP A 133 12.88 9.15 12.07
CA ASP A 133 12.07 10.33 12.41
C ASP A 133 10.69 10.28 11.77
N ILE A 134 10.61 9.76 10.53
CA ILE A 134 9.34 9.50 9.84
C ILE A 134 8.54 8.45 10.61
N GLY A 135 9.20 7.35 11.00
CA GLY A 135 8.58 6.29 11.80
C GLY A 135 8.07 6.78 13.15
N LYS A 136 8.85 7.63 13.81
CA LYS A 136 8.45 8.27 15.09
C LYS A 136 7.19 9.13 14.91
N GLU A 137 7.13 9.96 13.88
CA GLU A 137 5.95 10.78 13.58
C GLU A 137 4.71 9.91 13.35
N ILE A 138 4.85 8.79 12.64
CA ILE A 138 3.77 7.82 12.42
C ILE A 138 3.26 7.25 13.75
N ASP A 139 4.17 6.77 14.61
CA ASP A 139 3.81 6.17 15.92
C ASP A 139 3.14 7.21 16.83
N ASP A 140 3.71 8.40 16.92
CA ASP A 140 3.17 9.49 17.75
C ASP A 140 1.74 9.89 17.34
N VAL A 141 1.47 10.02 16.04
CA VAL A 141 0.12 10.32 15.54
C VAL A 141 -0.85 9.18 15.83
N ILE A 142 -0.48 7.93 15.53
CA ILE A 142 -1.35 6.77 15.81
C ILE A 142 -1.63 6.64 17.30
N ALA A 143 -0.60 6.82 18.16
CA ALA A 143 -0.72 6.78 19.61
C ALA A 143 -1.65 7.87 20.16
N SER A 144 -1.70 9.06 19.54
CA SER A 144 -2.59 10.16 19.93
C SER A 144 -4.08 9.79 19.80
N TYR A 145 -4.40 8.82 18.96
CA TYR A 145 -5.75 8.24 18.82
C TYR A 145 -6.01 7.06 19.78
N GLY A 146 -5.03 6.68 20.61
CA GLY A 146 -5.14 5.53 21.52
C GLY A 146 -4.90 4.17 20.87
N PHE A 147 -4.36 4.14 19.66
CA PHE A 147 -4.00 2.92 18.92
C PHE A 147 -2.49 2.68 18.93
N LYS A 148 -2.06 1.57 18.34
CA LYS A 148 -0.64 1.22 18.17
C LYS A 148 -0.29 1.14 16.69
N ALA A 149 0.91 1.57 16.33
CA ALA A 149 1.47 1.25 15.04
C ALA A 149 1.86 -0.24 14.97
N ILE A 150 1.70 -0.85 13.79
CA ILE A 150 2.20 -2.21 13.54
C ILE A 150 3.68 -2.11 13.17
N ARG A 151 4.54 -2.64 14.06
CA ARG A 151 6.00 -2.42 14.00
C ARG A 151 6.74 -3.32 13.02
N ASN A 152 6.17 -4.43 12.62
CA ASN A 152 6.77 -5.36 11.66
C ASN A 152 6.13 -5.27 10.26
N LEU A 153 5.43 -4.19 9.97
CA LEU A 153 5.14 -3.69 8.64
C LEU A 153 5.78 -2.32 8.47
N CYS A 154 6.12 -1.97 7.24
CA CYS A 154 6.85 -0.74 6.92
C CYS A 154 6.50 -0.26 5.52
N GLY A 155 6.68 1.02 5.27
CA GLY A 155 6.83 1.54 3.94
C GLY A 155 8.21 1.21 3.36
N HIS A 156 8.44 1.54 2.11
CA HIS A 156 9.61 1.10 1.36
C HIS A 156 9.98 2.05 0.22
N GLY A 157 11.19 1.88 -0.32
CA GLY A 157 11.57 2.50 -1.58
C GLY A 157 10.88 1.84 -2.77
N LEU A 158 10.79 2.57 -3.87
CA LEU A 158 10.26 2.13 -5.16
C LEU A 158 11.32 2.31 -6.24
N GLY A 159 11.40 1.37 -7.19
CA GLY A 159 12.34 1.41 -8.31
C GLY A 159 11.66 1.14 -9.64
N LEU A 160 12.46 1.15 -10.72
CA LEU A 160 11.95 0.76 -12.05
C LEU A 160 11.65 -0.73 -12.08
N TYR A 161 10.37 -1.09 -12.24
CA TYR A 161 9.87 -2.47 -12.16
C TYR A 161 10.15 -3.15 -10.82
N ILE A 162 10.41 -2.37 -9.76
CA ILE A 162 10.67 -2.89 -8.42
C ILE A 162 9.69 -2.22 -7.45
N VAL A 163 8.81 -3.02 -6.86
CA VAL A 163 7.80 -2.55 -5.89
C VAL A 163 8.47 -2.32 -4.52
N HIS A 164 9.34 -3.22 -4.08
CA HIS A 164 10.00 -3.12 -2.79
C HIS A 164 11.51 -3.00 -2.93
N THR A 165 12.08 -1.87 -2.52
CA THR A 165 13.53 -1.63 -2.43
C THR A 165 13.83 -0.79 -1.18
N GLY A 166 15.11 -0.54 -0.88
CA GLY A 166 15.46 0.45 0.14
C GLY A 166 15.10 1.88 -0.26
N PRO A 167 14.96 2.80 0.69
CA PRO A 167 15.06 2.58 2.12
C PRO A 167 13.81 1.89 2.70
N THR A 168 13.93 1.30 3.89
CA THR A 168 12.78 0.88 4.71
C THR A 168 12.26 2.08 5.47
N ILE A 169 10.95 2.33 5.41
CA ILE A 169 10.29 3.41 6.17
C ILE A 169 9.51 2.76 7.34
N PRO A 170 10.05 2.77 8.56
CA PRO A 170 9.40 2.12 9.70
C PRO A 170 8.14 2.85 10.13
N ASN A 171 7.26 2.15 10.88
CA ASN A 171 6.07 2.73 11.49
C ASN A 171 6.28 3.13 12.96
N PHE A 172 7.52 3.25 13.41
CA PHE A 172 7.91 3.61 14.78
C PHE A 172 9.35 4.13 14.80
N ASP A 173 9.77 4.72 15.91
CA ASP A 173 11.17 5.10 16.14
C ASP A 173 12.03 3.83 16.21
N SER A 174 12.63 3.48 15.09
CA SER A 174 13.46 2.27 14.95
C SER A 174 14.92 2.47 15.39
N GLY A 175 15.36 3.72 15.54
CA GLY A 175 16.75 4.08 15.72
C GLY A 175 17.62 3.91 14.46
N ASP A 176 17.00 3.62 13.30
CA ASP A 176 17.72 3.54 12.03
C ASP A 176 18.18 4.94 11.61
N SER A 177 19.43 5.07 11.20
CA SER A 177 20.07 6.33 10.80
C SER A 177 20.06 6.56 9.29
N GLU A 178 19.42 5.72 8.49
CA GLU A 178 19.31 5.92 7.04
C GLU A 178 18.58 7.24 6.73
N ILE A 179 19.11 7.99 5.79
CA ILE A 179 18.63 9.34 5.45
C ILE A 179 18.03 9.31 4.05
N LEU A 180 16.88 9.97 3.89
CA LEU A 180 16.29 10.17 2.57
C LEU A 180 17.19 11.07 1.71
N GLU A 181 17.41 10.67 0.49
CA GLU A 181 18.19 11.41 -0.52
C GLU A 181 17.27 11.98 -1.62
N GLU A 182 17.74 13.04 -2.27
CA GLU A 182 17.04 13.62 -3.41
C GLU A 182 16.91 12.59 -4.54
N GLY A 183 15.70 12.47 -5.09
CA GLY A 183 15.39 11.54 -6.16
C GLY A 183 14.96 10.15 -5.70
N MET A 184 14.95 9.85 -4.42
CA MET A 184 14.31 8.63 -3.91
C MET A 184 12.79 8.69 -4.13
N VAL A 185 12.20 7.56 -4.50
CA VAL A 185 10.75 7.37 -4.55
C VAL A 185 10.39 6.37 -3.47
N ILE A 186 9.47 6.75 -2.60
CA ILE A 186 9.12 5.96 -1.41
C ILE A 186 7.62 5.80 -1.27
N ALA A 187 7.18 4.70 -0.67
CA ALA A 187 5.84 4.48 -0.14
C ALA A 187 5.88 4.67 1.39
N ILE A 188 4.93 5.43 1.93
CA ILE A 188 4.74 5.62 3.36
C ILE A 188 3.44 4.95 3.75
N GLU A 189 3.53 3.90 4.56
CA GLU A 189 2.44 2.98 4.83
C GLU A 189 2.19 2.79 6.33
N PRO A 190 1.50 3.72 6.99
CA PRO A 190 1.13 3.57 8.39
C PRO A 190 0.05 2.50 8.56
N PHE A 191 0.32 1.53 9.42
CA PHE A 191 -0.64 0.50 9.83
C PHE A 191 -1.00 0.70 11.30
N ALA A 192 -2.25 1.07 11.56
CA ALA A 192 -2.78 1.25 12.92
C ALA A 192 -3.60 0.02 13.36
N THR A 193 -3.49 -0.35 14.65
CA THR A 193 -4.21 -1.47 15.23
C THR A 193 -4.65 -1.19 16.68
N PRO A 194 -5.82 -1.70 17.10
CA PRO A 194 -6.19 -1.75 18.52
C PRO A 194 -5.53 -2.91 19.26
N GLY A 195 -4.81 -3.80 18.55
CA GLY A 195 -4.21 -5.02 19.06
C GLY A 195 -2.78 -4.87 19.58
N ALA A 196 -1.95 -5.90 19.38
CA ALA A 196 -0.60 -5.99 19.95
C ALA A 196 0.43 -5.06 19.28
N GLY A 197 0.15 -4.55 18.05
CA GLY A 197 1.12 -3.79 17.26
C GLY A 197 2.07 -4.67 16.45
N LEU A 198 1.68 -5.92 16.23
CA LEU A 198 2.44 -6.90 15.44
C LEU A 198 1.50 -7.73 14.58
N VAL A 199 1.95 -8.13 13.42
CA VAL A 199 1.31 -9.12 12.55
C VAL A 199 2.16 -10.37 12.45
N GLN A 200 1.54 -11.45 12.01
CA GLN A 200 2.21 -12.70 11.66
C GLN A 200 1.66 -13.24 10.34
N GLU A 201 2.47 -13.95 9.60
CA GLU A 201 2.02 -14.66 8.40
C GLU A 201 1.17 -15.86 8.82
N ILE A 202 -0.03 -15.97 8.24
CA ILE A 202 -0.99 -17.04 8.55
C ILE A 202 -1.35 -17.89 7.34
N GLU A 203 -1.05 -17.42 6.12
CA GLU A 203 -1.42 -18.08 4.87
C GLU A 203 -0.21 -18.28 3.96
N LYS A 204 -0.37 -19.15 2.95
CA LYS A 204 0.64 -19.33 1.91
C LYS A 204 0.65 -18.11 0.99
N ALA A 205 1.84 -17.74 0.51
CA ALA A 205 1.97 -16.68 -0.50
C ALA A 205 1.12 -16.99 -1.74
N ASN A 206 0.32 -16.02 -2.17
CA ASN A 206 -0.48 -16.06 -3.38
C ASN A 206 -0.10 -14.95 -4.39
N ILE A 207 0.87 -14.11 -4.04
CA ILE A 207 1.46 -13.12 -4.93
C ILE A 207 2.85 -13.59 -5.35
N PHE A 208 3.09 -13.63 -6.66
CA PHE A 208 4.34 -14.12 -7.23
C PHE A 208 4.91 -13.09 -8.20
N MET A 209 6.25 -12.97 -8.20
CA MET A 209 6.96 -12.14 -9.14
C MET A 209 7.74 -12.99 -10.14
N PHE A 210 7.71 -12.61 -11.42
CA PHE A 210 8.56 -13.24 -12.43
C PHE A 210 10.02 -12.83 -12.21
N ALA A 211 10.84 -13.77 -11.70
CA ALA A 211 12.24 -13.50 -11.40
C ALA A 211 13.15 -13.64 -12.63
N HIS A 212 13.03 -14.73 -13.38
CA HIS A 212 13.80 -14.96 -14.61
C HIS A 212 13.26 -16.15 -15.42
N LYS A 213 13.49 -16.11 -16.73
CA LYS A 213 13.12 -17.20 -17.64
C LYS A 213 14.03 -18.41 -17.43
N ARG A 214 13.45 -19.56 -17.14
CA ARG A 214 14.13 -20.86 -17.10
C ARG A 214 13.48 -21.84 -18.07
N PRO A 215 14.24 -22.76 -18.70
CA PRO A 215 13.63 -23.87 -19.43
C PRO A 215 12.83 -24.74 -18.47
N ILE A 216 11.56 -24.95 -18.78
CA ILE A 216 10.70 -25.87 -18.04
C ILE A 216 10.91 -27.24 -18.66
N ARG A 217 11.36 -28.20 -17.87
CA ARG A 217 11.29 -29.61 -18.27
C ARG A 217 9.84 -30.03 -18.16
N SER A 218 9.24 -30.42 -19.30
CA SER A 218 7.94 -31.07 -19.28
C SER A 218 8.01 -32.33 -18.43
N PRO A 219 7.04 -32.61 -17.56
CA PRO A 219 6.97 -33.87 -16.81
C PRO A 219 6.86 -35.05 -17.75
#